data_066809a6c042a3e14216fa7dc904695f
#
_entry.id   066809a6c042a3e14216fa7dc904695f
#
_cell.length_a   1.000
_cell.length_b   1.000
_cell.length_c   1.000
_cell.angle_alpha   90.00
_cell.angle_beta   90.00
_cell.angle_gamma   90.00
#
_symmetry.space_group_name_H-M   'P 1'
#
loop_
_entity.id
_entity.type
_entity.pdbx_description
1 polymer ?
#
loop_
_entity_poly.entity_id
_entity_poly.type
_entity_poly.pdbx_seq_one_letter_code
_entity_poly.pdbx_strand_id
1 'polypeptide(L)'
;MGMHMCMRDDAHTHTHTHTHMMLSMTDKKKIKELQKVVWTHYKKNGRHTLPWRKTKNPYRILVSEIMLQQTQVARVIPKYRVFLKQFPTIQLLATASLRDVLVAWQGLGYNRRAQALHKLAGVVVEEYMGKMPTGYEVLLGLPGVGPYTASAVCAFAYNVPRPMLETNIRTVFFHHFYADKKQVSDPELLLLADEILDTKNPREWYWALMDYGAFLKESGVRVNSTSKQYTKQSKFKGSDREVRGALLRVLTEGSTTEKNLQKQTTFSLEKIQEQLTKLQREGLVQKKRNRWYV
;
A
#
# COMPACT_ATOMS: atom_id res chain seq x y z
N MET A 1 -41.77 -41.25 5.17
CA MET A 1 -41.09 -41.51 6.47
C MET A 1 -39.60 -41.58 6.19
N GLY A 2 -38.82 -40.68 6.73
CA GLY A 2 -37.36 -40.62 6.56
C GLY A 2 -36.84 -39.27 6.94
N MET A 3 -36.78 -38.98 8.22
CA MET A 3 -36.09 -37.77 8.78
C MET A 3 -34.63 -37.86 8.50
N HIS A 4 -34.05 -36.85 7.82
CA HIS A 4 -32.62 -36.59 7.84
C HIS A 4 -32.31 -35.44 8.76
N MET A 5 -31.57 -35.79 9.77
CA MET A 5 -31.10 -35.01 10.90
C MET A 5 -30.03 -34.03 10.43
N CYS A 6 -30.26 -32.74 10.68
CA CYS A 6 -29.34 -31.65 10.45
C CYS A 6 -28.15 -31.79 11.40
N MET A 7 -26.95 -32.03 10.88
CA MET A 7 -25.71 -31.94 11.66
C MET A 7 -25.29 -30.50 11.74
N ARG A 8 -25.01 -30.08 12.97
CA ARG A 8 -24.56 -28.76 13.34
C ARG A 8 -23.10 -28.56 12.89
N ASP A 9 -22.85 -27.53 12.15
CA ASP A 9 -21.49 -27.02 11.87
C ASP A 9 -20.92 -26.44 13.16
N ASP A 10 -19.86 -27.08 13.66
CA ASP A 10 -19.05 -26.57 14.77
C ASP A 10 -18.24 -25.35 14.28
N ALA A 11 -18.71 -24.18 14.68
CA ALA A 11 -17.97 -22.94 14.55
C ALA A 11 -16.67 -23.04 15.37
N HIS A 12 -15.55 -23.22 14.70
CA HIS A 12 -14.22 -23.00 15.28
C HIS A 12 -14.04 -21.51 15.58
N THR A 13 -14.48 -21.12 16.77
CA THR A 13 -14.10 -19.86 17.40
C THR A 13 -12.62 -19.91 17.74
N HIS A 14 -11.77 -19.41 16.83
CA HIS A 14 -10.43 -19.00 17.19
C HIS A 14 -10.51 -17.81 18.16
N THR A 15 -10.57 -18.12 19.44
CA THR A 15 -10.33 -17.16 20.52
C THR A 15 -8.88 -16.73 20.43
N HIS A 16 -8.61 -15.60 19.76
CA HIS A 16 -7.40 -14.84 19.98
C HIS A 16 -7.41 -14.34 21.42
N THR A 17 -6.75 -15.06 22.30
CA THR A 17 -6.38 -14.58 23.64
C THR A 17 -5.40 -13.43 23.44
N HIS A 18 -5.93 -12.22 23.28
CA HIS A 18 -5.16 -10.99 23.41
C HIS A 18 -4.71 -10.89 24.86
N THR A 19 -3.46 -11.22 25.12
CA THR A 19 -2.80 -10.86 26.38
C THR A 19 -2.68 -9.34 26.37
N HIS A 20 -3.70 -8.65 26.89
CA HIS A 20 -3.63 -7.22 27.15
C HIS A 20 -2.48 -6.99 28.12
N MET A 21 -1.36 -6.48 27.63
CA MET A 21 -0.29 -5.96 28.46
C MET A 21 -0.88 -4.74 29.17
N MET A 22 -1.18 -4.87 30.48
CA MET A 22 -1.70 -3.75 31.28
C MET A 22 -0.69 -2.61 31.23
N LEU A 23 -1.01 -1.56 30.47
CA LEU A 23 -0.21 -0.34 30.44
C LEU A 23 -0.17 0.29 31.84
N SER A 24 1.02 0.73 32.23
CA SER A 24 1.22 1.49 33.47
C SER A 24 0.42 2.81 33.42
N MET A 25 0.16 3.40 34.60
CA MET A 25 -0.47 4.74 34.64
C MET A 25 0.35 5.79 33.88
N THR A 26 1.67 5.64 33.85
CA THR A 26 2.60 6.51 33.12
C THR A 26 2.38 6.38 31.61
N ASP A 27 2.17 5.15 31.10
CA ASP A 27 1.93 4.93 29.69
C ASP A 27 0.58 5.51 29.24
N LYS A 28 -0.47 5.38 30.05
CA LYS A 28 -1.78 5.99 29.78
C LYS A 28 -1.71 7.52 29.72
N LYS A 29 -0.88 8.15 30.55
CA LYS A 29 -0.64 9.59 30.51
C LYS A 29 0.07 9.99 29.21
N LYS A 30 1.14 9.28 28.85
CA LYS A 30 1.87 9.51 27.58
C LYS A 30 1.00 9.35 26.36
N ILE A 31 0.09 8.37 26.34
CA ILE A 31 -0.86 8.17 25.25
C ILE A 31 -1.78 9.39 25.11
N LYS A 32 -2.37 9.87 26.20
CA LYS A 32 -3.24 11.07 26.15
C LYS A 32 -2.50 12.31 25.68
N GLU A 33 -1.26 12.49 26.12
CA GLU A 33 -0.39 13.58 25.69
C GLU A 33 -0.10 13.50 24.18
N LEU A 34 0.26 12.31 23.68
CA LEU A 34 0.46 12.08 22.26
C LEU A 34 -0.81 12.38 21.45
N GLN A 35 -1.95 11.84 21.86
CA GLN A 35 -3.22 12.10 21.17
C GLN A 35 -3.51 13.61 21.10
N LYS A 36 -3.31 14.35 22.17
CA LYS A 36 -3.48 15.82 22.19
C LYS A 36 -2.54 16.52 21.21
N VAL A 37 -1.25 16.14 21.18
CA VAL A 37 -0.25 16.73 20.27
C VAL A 37 -0.62 16.44 18.82
N VAL A 38 -0.93 15.18 18.48
CA VAL A 38 -1.26 14.74 17.13
C VAL A 38 -2.51 15.46 16.61
N TRP A 39 -3.59 15.51 17.40
CA TRP A 39 -4.81 16.23 17.02
C TRP A 39 -4.61 17.73 16.86
N THR A 40 -3.81 18.35 17.75
CA THR A 40 -3.47 19.78 17.67
C THR A 40 -2.70 20.08 16.38
N HIS A 41 -1.70 19.25 16.06
CA HIS A 41 -0.94 19.38 14.82
C HIS A 41 -1.84 19.21 13.59
N TYR A 42 -2.68 18.18 13.58
CA TYR A 42 -3.57 17.89 12.45
C TYR A 42 -4.56 19.01 12.16
N LYS A 43 -5.18 19.59 13.21
CA LYS A 43 -6.09 20.74 13.06
C LYS A 43 -5.41 21.94 12.41
N LYS A 44 -4.14 22.20 12.76
CA LYS A 44 -3.39 23.37 12.28
C LYS A 44 -2.69 23.13 10.93
N ASN A 45 -2.08 21.96 10.76
CA ASN A 45 -1.13 21.67 9.69
C ASN A 45 -1.51 20.43 8.86
N GLY A 46 -2.71 19.86 9.05
CA GLY A 46 -3.14 18.66 8.35
C GLY A 46 -3.20 18.84 6.83
N ARG A 47 -2.80 17.81 6.09
CA ARG A 47 -2.83 17.80 4.62
C ARG A 47 -4.23 17.49 4.09
N HIS A 48 -5.23 18.29 4.51
CA HIS A 48 -6.66 18.09 4.19
C HIS A 48 -6.98 18.13 2.68
N THR A 49 -6.11 18.74 1.87
CA THR A 49 -6.35 18.94 0.43
C THR A 49 -5.95 17.74 -0.43
N LEU A 50 -5.37 16.69 0.14
CA LEU A 50 -4.99 15.48 -0.58
C LEU A 50 -6.22 14.83 -1.26
N PRO A 51 -6.16 14.50 -2.58
CA PRO A 51 -7.34 14.05 -3.33
C PRO A 51 -8.03 12.83 -2.71
N TRP A 52 -7.26 11.88 -2.20
CA TRP A 52 -7.78 10.64 -1.58
C TRP A 52 -8.36 10.85 -0.19
N ARG A 53 -8.14 12.00 0.45
CA ARG A 53 -8.79 12.38 1.72
C ARG A 53 -10.16 13.01 1.51
N LYS A 54 -10.47 13.41 0.27
CA LYS A 54 -11.77 14.01 -0.11
C LYS A 54 -12.80 12.98 -0.58
N THR A 55 -12.52 11.70 -0.44
CA THR A 55 -13.41 10.63 -0.87
C THR A 55 -13.53 9.53 0.19
N LYS A 56 -14.68 8.86 0.21
CA LYS A 56 -14.92 7.63 0.97
C LYS A 56 -15.06 6.42 0.05
N ASN A 57 -14.90 6.62 -1.27
CA ASN A 57 -15.00 5.53 -2.23
C ASN A 57 -13.83 4.54 -2.05
N PRO A 58 -14.10 3.26 -1.73
CA PRO A 58 -13.06 2.30 -1.37
C PRO A 58 -12.11 1.97 -2.53
N TYR A 59 -12.59 1.97 -3.77
CA TYR A 59 -11.74 1.80 -4.94
C TYR A 59 -10.73 2.96 -5.07
N ARG A 60 -11.20 4.20 -4.96
CA ARG A 60 -10.34 5.39 -5.05
C ARG A 60 -9.30 5.44 -3.92
N ILE A 61 -9.69 5.03 -2.72
CA ILE A 61 -8.79 4.92 -1.57
C ILE A 61 -7.75 3.82 -1.83
N LEU A 62 -8.18 2.63 -2.26
CA LEU A 62 -7.27 1.53 -2.59
C LEU A 62 -6.24 1.94 -3.64
N VAL A 63 -6.65 2.62 -4.72
CA VAL A 63 -5.74 3.14 -5.75
C VAL A 63 -4.68 4.04 -5.12
N SER A 64 -5.07 4.98 -4.25
CA SER A 64 -4.11 5.86 -3.59
C SER A 64 -3.14 5.09 -2.68
N GLU A 65 -3.64 4.16 -1.88
CA GLU A 65 -2.81 3.38 -0.96
C GLU A 65 -1.76 2.54 -1.72
N ILE A 66 -2.15 1.91 -2.82
CA ILE A 66 -1.21 1.16 -3.66
C ILE A 66 -0.21 2.09 -4.37
N MET A 67 -0.64 3.26 -4.83
CA MET A 67 0.27 4.24 -5.46
C MET A 67 1.29 4.81 -4.46
N LEU A 68 0.88 5.03 -3.23
CA LEU A 68 1.73 5.60 -2.17
C LEU A 68 2.80 4.63 -1.65
N GLN A 69 2.67 3.32 -1.87
CA GLN A 69 3.69 2.36 -1.49
C GLN A 69 5.05 2.75 -2.10
N GLN A 70 6.02 3.13 -1.26
CA GLN A 70 7.37 3.54 -1.65
C GLN A 70 7.42 4.67 -2.71
N THR A 71 6.39 5.51 -2.79
CA THR A 71 6.32 6.63 -3.75
C THR A 71 5.94 7.92 -3.01
N GLN A 72 6.64 9.00 -3.30
CA GLN A 72 6.42 10.31 -2.67
C GLN A 72 5.04 10.88 -3.04
N VAL A 73 4.37 11.50 -2.08
CA VAL A 73 3.03 12.12 -2.21
C VAL A 73 2.96 13.07 -3.41
N ALA A 74 3.94 13.96 -3.57
CA ALA A 74 3.97 14.94 -4.66
C ALA A 74 3.94 14.28 -6.06
N ARG A 75 4.57 13.09 -6.19
CA ARG A 75 4.55 12.31 -7.44
C ARG A 75 3.22 11.59 -7.64
N VAL A 76 2.57 11.15 -6.56
CA VAL A 76 1.31 10.41 -6.63
C VAL A 76 0.14 11.31 -7.01
N ILE A 77 0.05 12.53 -6.50
CA ILE A 77 -1.08 13.45 -6.73
C ILE A 77 -1.46 13.57 -8.23
N PRO A 78 -0.56 13.97 -9.15
CA PRO A 78 -0.91 14.09 -10.56
C PRO A 78 -1.25 12.74 -11.19
N LYS A 79 -0.53 11.67 -10.84
CA LYS A 79 -0.76 10.32 -11.39
C LYS A 79 -2.09 9.73 -10.95
N TYR A 80 -2.48 9.92 -9.70
CA TYR A 80 -3.77 9.50 -9.17
C TYR A 80 -4.94 10.15 -9.94
N ARG A 81 -4.85 11.45 -10.23
CA ARG A 81 -5.88 12.15 -10.98
C ARG A 81 -6.01 11.62 -12.40
N VAL A 82 -4.88 11.43 -13.10
CA VAL A 82 -4.86 10.89 -14.47
C VAL A 82 -5.39 9.46 -14.50
N PHE A 83 -4.94 8.61 -13.57
CA PHE A 83 -5.37 7.22 -13.47
C PHE A 83 -6.87 7.10 -13.25
N LEU A 84 -7.44 7.86 -12.31
CA LEU A 84 -8.87 7.85 -12.04
C LEU A 84 -9.73 8.53 -13.13
N LYS A 85 -9.14 9.38 -13.98
CA LYS A 85 -9.80 9.89 -15.19
C LYS A 85 -9.92 8.79 -16.23
N GLN A 86 -8.89 7.96 -16.38
CA GLN A 86 -8.87 6.84 -17.33
C GLN A 86 -9.66 5.62 -16.80
N PHE A 87 -9.55 5.32 -15.53
CA PHE A 87 -10.22 4.20 -14.88
C PHE A 87 -11.07 4.70 -13.68
N PRO A 88 -12.19 5.38 -13.94
CA PRO A 88 -13.03 5.99 -12.88
C PRO A 88 -13.70 4.97 -11.97
N THR A 89 -13.89 3.73 -12.43
CA THR A 89 -14.50 2.62 -11.70
C THR A 89 -13.63 1.37 -11.74
N ILE A 90 -13.86 0.46 -10.81
CA ILE A 90 -13.13 -0.80 -10.74
C ILE A 90 -13.45 -1.71 -11.94
N GLN A 91 -14.68 -1.62 -12.47
CA GLN A 91 -15.11 -2.36 -13.66
C GLN A 91 -14.30 -1.93 -14.90
N LEU A 92 -14.12 -0.63 -15.12
CA LEU A 92 -13.31 -0.12 -16.21
C LEU A 92 -11.83 -0.48 -16.07
N LEU A 93 -11.33 -0.56 -14.84
CA LEU A 93 -9.98 -1.07 -14.59
C LEU A 93 -9.88 -2.57 -14.89
N ALA A 94 -10.87 -3.37 -14.49
CA ALA A 94 -10.88 -4.82 -14.72
C ALA A 94 -10.91 -5.19 -16.20
N THR A 95 -11.63 -4.42 -17.02
CA THR A 95 -11.75 -4.67 -18.47
C THR A 95 -10.64 -4.05 -19.31
N ALA A 96 -9.78 -3.23 -18.71
CA ALA A 96 -8.64 -2.60 -19.39
C ALA A 96 -7.58 -3.65 -19.77
N SER A 97 -6.78 -3.35 -20.82
CA SER A 97 -5.59 -4.15 -21.07
C SER A 97 -4.51 -3.87 -20.01
N LEU A 98 -3.68 -4.87 -19.70
CA LEU A 98 -2.51 -4.65 -18.81
C LEU A 98 -1.60 -3.54 -19.35
N ARG A 99 -1.48 -3.45 -20.67
CA ARG A 99 -0.74 -2.40 -21.37
C ARG A 99 -1.25 -1.01 -20.98
N ASP A 100 -2.55 -0.77 -21.08
CA ASP A 100 -3.15 0.54 -20.77
C ASP A 100 -2.96 0.90 -19.29
N VAL A 101 -3.09 -0.08 -18.40
CA VAL A 101 -2.83 0.10 -16.97
C VAL A 101 -1.37 0.48 -16.73
N LEU A 102 -0.41 -0.19 -17.40
CA LEU A 102 1.01 0.13 -17.26
C LEU A 102 1.37 1.50 -17.87
N VAL A 103 0.73 1.93 -18.95
CA VAL A 103 0.86 3.28 -19.53
C VAL A 103 0.42 4.33 -18.50
N ALA A 104 -0.76 4.16 -17.92
CA ALA A 104 -1.26 5.07 -16.88
C ALA A 104 -0.39 5.10 -15.61
N TRP A 105 0.32 3.99 -15.33
CA TRP A 105 1.19 3.83 -14.17
C TRP A 105 2.61 4.39 -14.36
N GLN A 106 2.98 4.75 -15.58
CA GLN A 106 4.34 5.23 -15.88
C GLN A 106 4.77 6.39 -14.96
N GLY A 107 6.03 6.33 -14.51
CA GLY A 107 6.61 7.31 -13.58
C GLY A 107 6.39 7.01 -12.09
N LEU A 108 5.55 6.03 -11.72
CA LEU A 108 5.39 5.59 -10.32
C LEU A 108 6.41 4.50 -9.91
N GLY A 109 6.89 3.72 -10.88
CA GLY A 109 7.76 2.57 -10.62
C GLY A 109 7.05 1.40 -9.94
N TYR A 110 7.82 0.34 -9.60
CA TYR A 110 7.26 -0.85 -8.96
C TYR A 110 6.02 -1.39 -9.67
N ASN A 111 6.14 -1.66 -10.97
CA ASN A 111 5.04 -1.95 -11.89
C ASN A 111 4.22 -3.21 -11.53
N ARG A 112 4.77 -4.12 -10.69
CA ARG A 112 4.01 -5.23 -10.09
C ARG A 112 2.79 -4.75 -9.29
N ARG A 113 2.84 -3.54 -8.72
CA ARG A 113 1.68 -2.95 -8.02
C ARG A 113 0.54 -2.64 -8.98
N ALA A 114 0.86 -2.12 -10.16
CA ALA A 114 -0.14 -1.88 -11.20
C ALA A 114 -0.80 -3.18 -11.67
N GLN A 115 0.01 -4.21 -11.91
CA GLN A 115 -0.48 -5.53 -12.29
C GLN A 115 -1.34 -6.15 -11.17
N ALA A 116 -0.90 -6.06 -9.91
CA ALA A 116 -1.67 -6.57 -8.78
C ALA A 116 -3.01 -5.83 -8.63
N LEU A 117 -3.02 -4.50 -8.77
CA LEU A 117 -4.24 -3.70 -8.76
C LEU A 117 -5.19 -4.06 -9.91
N HIS A 118 -4.66 -4.33 -11.11
CA HIS A 118 -5.44 -4.80 -12.26
C HIS A 118 -6.06 -6.17 -12.02
N LYS A 119 -5.26 -7.15 -11.53
CA LYS A 119 -5.76 -8.48 -11.15
C LYS A 119 -6.82 -8.40 -10.05
N LEU A 120 -6.58 -7.57 -9.03
CA LEU A 120 -7.55 -7.31 -7.97
C LEU A 120 -8.88 -6.79 -8.54
N ALA A 121 -8.83 -5.89 -9.51
CA ALA A 121 -10.05 -5.37 -10.13
C ALA A 121 -10.85 -6.48 -10.83
N GLY A 122 -10.18 -7.42 -11.52
CA GLY A 122 -10.80 -8.62 -12.08
C GLY A 122 -11.50 -9.44 -11.02
N VAL A 123 -10.81 -9.82 -9.95
CA VAL A 123 -11.36 -10.59 -8.83
C VAL A 123 -12.59 -9.89 -8.21
N VAL A 124 -12.50 -8.57 -7.98
CA VAL A 124 -13.64 -7.83 -7.39
C VAL A 124 -14.85 -7.80 -8.33
N VAL A 125 -14.64 -7.75 -9.63
CA VAL A 125 -15.75 -7.81 -10.61
C VAL A 125 -16.36 -9.20 -10.67
N GLU A 126 -15.53 -10.24 -10.72
CA GLU A 126 -15.94 -11.62 -10.88
C GLU A 126 -16.59 -12.19 -9.61
N GLU A 127 -15.97 -12.00 -8.44
CA GLU A 127 -16.39 -12.64 -7.19
C GLU A 127 -17.29 -11.74 -6.33
N TYR A 128 -17.18 -10.42 -6.46
CA TYR A 128 -17.92 -9.46 -5.62
C TYR A 128 -18.85 -8.54 -6.43
N MET A 129 -19.19 -8.91 -7.67
CA MET A 129 -20.10 -8.14 -8.54
C MET A 129 -19.66 -6.66 -8.72
N GLY A 130 -18.35 -6.40 -8.69
CA GLY A 130 -17.77 -5.06 -8.81
C GLY A 130 -17.91 -4.18 -7.57
N LYS A 131 -18.33 -4.73 -6.42
CA LYS A 131 -18.42 -4.03 -5.15
C LYS A 131 -17.21 -4.35 -4.29
N MET A 132 -16.48 -3.32 -3.85
CA MET A 132 -15.35 -3.52 -2.94
C MET A 132 -15.81 -4.15 -1.61
N PRO A 133 -15.19 -5.26 -1.17
CA PRO A 133 -15.52 -5.87 0.10
C PRO A 133 -15.16 -4.97 1.29
N THR A 134 -15.87 -5.14 2.41
CA THR A 134 -15.72 -4.33 3.62
C THR A 134 -14.91 -5.02 4.72
N GLY A 135 -14.84 -6.35 4.70
CA GLY A 135 -14.15 -7.16 5.72
C GLY A 135 -12.64 -7.18 5.54
N TYR A 136 -11.90 -7.06 6.63
CA TYR A 136 -10.44 -7.06 6.62
C TYR A 136 -9.86 -8.35 6.01
N GLU A 137 -10.35 -9.51 6.44
CA GLU A 137 -9.85 -10.81 5.96
C GLU A 137 -10.11 -10.99 4.45
N VAL A 138 -11.26 -10.53 3.98
CA VAL A 138 -11.59 -10.56 2.56
C VAL A 138 -10.68 -9.62 1.77
N LEU A 139 -10.47 -8.41 2.27
CA LEU A 139 -9.55 -7.45 1.65
C LEU A 139 -8.12 -8.00 1.62
N LEU A 140 -7.67 -8.66 2.68
CA LEU A 140 -6.33 -9.25 2.78
C LEU A 140 -6.11 -10.37 1.75
N GLY A 141 -7.16 -11.10 1.37
CA GLY A 141 -7.13 -12.14 0.34
C GLY A 141 -7.01 -11.60 -1.10
N LEU A 142 -7.23 -10.31 -1.32
CA LEU A 142 -7.17 -9.73 -2.66
C LEU A 142 -5.72 -9.58 -3.18
N PRO A 143 -5.50 -9.74 -4.50
CA PRO A 143 -4.18 -9.62 -5.10
C PRO A 143 -3.46 -8.29 -4.76
N GLY A 144 -2.26 -8.39 -4.16
CA GLY A 144 -1.44 -7.22 -3.83
C GLY A 144 -1.87 -6.41 -2.61
N VAL A 145 -2.87 -6.87 -1.88
CA VAL A 145 -3.31 -6.29 -0.61
C VAL A 145 -2.59 -6.98 0.55
N GLY A 146 -1.76 -6.24 1.25
CA GLY A 146 -1.14 -6.69 2.49
C GLY A 146 -1.87 -6.18 3.73
N PRO A 147 -1.43 -6.58 4.94
CA PRO A 147 -2.06 -6.18 6.21
C PRO A 147 -2.27 -4.68 6.37
N TYR A 148 -1.26 -3.88 6.01
CA TYR A 148 -1.38 -2.42 6.02
C TYR A 148 -2.49 -1.93 5.08
N THR A 149 -2.48 -2.37 3.82
CA THR A 149 -3.44 -1.89 2.81
C THR A 149 -4.87 -2.29 3.17
N ALA A 150 -5.09 -3.51 3.68
CA ALA A 150 -6.39 -3.96 4.16
C ALA A 150 -6.89 -3.09 5.33
N SER A 151 -6.05 -2.86 6.35
CA SER A 151 -6.38 -1.98 7.48
C SER A 151 -6.64 -0.53 7.04
N ALA A 152 -5.84 -0.01 6.11
CA ALA A 152 -6.00 1.33 5.57
C ALA A 152 -7.34 1.51 4.82
N VAL A 153 -7.74 0.54 4.00
CA VAL A 153 -9.06 0.56 3.34
C VAL A 153 -10.18 0.49 4.38
N CYS A 154 -10.08 -0.39 5.39
CA CYS A 154 -11.04 -0.45 6.50
C CYS A 154 -11.19 0.91 7.20
N ALA A 155 -10.08 1.54 7.57
CA ALA A 155 -10.10 2.83 8.27
C ALA A 155 -10.56 3.97 7.34
N PHE A 156 -9.98 4.10 6.16
CA PHE A 156 -10.20 5.28 5.30
C PHE A 156 -11.50 5.23 4.51
N ALA A 157 -11.95 4.06 4.05
CA ALA A 157 -13.21 3.95 3.34
C ALA A 157 -14.40 3.76 4.27
N TYR A 158 -14.26 2.86 5.25
CA TYR A 158 -15.38 2.39 6.05
C TYR A 158 -15.39 2.94 7.47
N ASN A 159 -14.35 3.65 7.88
CA ASN A 159 -14.17 4.16 9.25
C ASN A 159 -14.17 3.05 10.31
N VAL A 160 -13.67 1.87 9.95
CA VAL A 160 -13.56 0.72 10.85
C VAL A 160 -12.19 0.77 11.54
N PRO A 161 -12.14 0.76 12.89
CA PRO A 161 -10.90 0.81 13.63
C PRO A 161 -10.13 -0.50 13.49
N ARG A 162 -8.88 -0.41 13.04
CA ARG A 162 -7.92 -1.53 12.93
C ARG A 162 -6.52 -0.99 13.16
N PRO A 163 -5.69 -1.66 13.97
CA PRO A 163 -4.29 -1.25 14.12
C PRO A 163 -3.55 -1.39 12.80
N MET A 164 -2.73 -0.40 12.46
CA MET A 164 -1.88 -0.45 11.27
C MET A 164 -0.59 0.35 11.47
N LEU A 165 0.42 -0.05 10.72
CA LEU A 165 1.74 0.57 10.76
C LEU A 165 2.19 0.97 9.36
N GLU A 166 2.67 2.20 9.23
CA GLU A 166 3.43 2.68 8.09
C GLU A 166 4.60 3.56 8.58
N THR A 167 5.45 4.00 7.68
CA THR A 167 6.72 4.63 8.04
C THR A 167 6.58 5.90 8.88
N ASN A 168 5.50 6.71 8.71
CA ASN A 168 5.30 7.92 9.50
C ASN A 168 4.73 7.59 10.88
N ILE A 169 3.81 6.62 10.96
CA ILE A 169 3.28 6.11 12.23
C ILE A 169 4.42 5.53 13.08
N ARG A 170 5.30 4.73 12.47
CA ARG A 170 6.52 4.23 13.14
C ARG A 170 7.39 5.35 13.67
N THR A 171 7.58 6.43 12.88
CA THR A 171 8.36 7.59 13.33
C THR A 171 7.77 8.21 14.58
N VAL A 172 6.44 8.36 14.65
CA VAL A 172 5.75 8.88 15.83
C VAL A 172 5.99 7.98 17.04
N PHE A 173 5.81 6.67 16.88
CA PHE A 173 5.96 5.71 17.97
C PHE A 173 7.39 5.63 18.47
N PHE A 174 8.37 5.55 17.59
CA PHE A 174 9.78 5.54 17.98
C PHE A 174 10.18 6.82 18.69
N HIS A 175 9.72 7.97 18.23
CA HIS A 175 10.04 9.25 18.84
C HIS A 175 9.46 9.40 20.27
N HIS A 176 8.22 8.96 20.47
CA HIS A 176 7.54 9.21 21.75
C HIS A 176 7.67 8.08 22.78
N PHE A 177 7.83 6.82 22.34
CA PHE A 177 7.78 5.67 23.24
C PHE A 177 9.05 4.81 23.23
N TYR A 178 9.89 4.92 22.20
CA TYR A 178 11.03 4.02 22.01
C TYR A 178 12.34 4.77 21.69
N ALA A 179 12.50 6.00 22.19
CA ALA A 179 13.68 6.82 21.90
C ALA A 179 15.01 6.11 22.28
N ASP A 180 15.02 5.37 23.40
CA ASP A 180 16.19 4.68 23.93
C ASP A 180 16.25 3.18 23.56
N LYS A 181 15.25 2.67 22.82
CA LYS A 181 15.20 1.26 22.39
C LYS A 181 15.78 1.06 21.00
N LYS A 182 16.36 -0.11 20.78
CA LYS A 182 16.80 -0.59 19.46
C LYS A 182 16.05 -1.85 19.10
N GLN A 183 15.84 -2.06 17.80
CA GLN A 183 15.25 -3.29 17.25
C GLN A 183 13.84 -3.62 17.76
N VAL A 184 12.96 -2.63 17.80
CA VAL A 184 11.54 -2.82 18.13
C VAL A 184 10.84 -3.58 17.00
N SER A 185 10.05 -4.59 17.37
CA SER A 185 9.34 -5.46 16.43
C SER A 185 7.98 -4.89 16.00
N ASP A 186 7.47 -5.33 14.84
CA ASP A 186 6.15 -4.95 14.37
C ASP A 186 5.01 -5.38 15.29
N PRO A 187 4.99 -6.60 15.87
CA PRO A 187 3.96 -6.96 16.84
C PRO A 187 3.91 -6.01 18.05
N GLU A 188 5.08 -5.60 18.59
CA GLU A 188 5.14 -4.64 19.69
C GLU A 188 4.55 -3.27 19.32
N LEU A 189 4.84 -2.80 18.10
CA LEU A 189 4.28 -1.54 17.60
C LEU A 189 2.80 -1.64 17.29
N LEU A 190 2.30 -2.80 16.85
CA LEU A 190 0.87 -3.02 16.58
C LEU A 190 0.05 -3.02 17.86
N LEU A 191 0.56 -3.58 18.95
CA LEU A 191 -0.08 -3.48 20.27
C LEU A 191 -0.21 -2.02 20.70
N LEU A 192 0.85 -1.22 20.56
CA LEU A 192 0.80 0.20 20.84
C LEU A 192 -0.19 0.93 19.91
N ALA A 193 -0.21 0.57 18.61
CA ALA A 193 -1.14 1.17 17.63
C ALA A 193 -2.60 0.92 18.01
N ASP A 194 -2.92 -0.25 18.56
CA ASP A 194 -4.26 -0.61 19.04
C ASP A 194 -4.65 0.21 20.27
N GLU A 195 -3.75 0.31 21.23
CA GLU A 195 -3.96 1.05 22.49
C GLU A 195 -4.19 2.56 22.29
N ILE A 196 -3.52 3.18 21.33
CA ILE A 196 -3.62 4.62 21.08
C ILE A 196 -4.70 4.98 20.06
N LEU A 197 -5.35 3.99 19.46
CA LEU A 197 -6.32 4.20 18.40
C LEU A 197 -7.53 5.01 18.87
N ASP A 198 -7.85 6.09 18.15
CA ASP A 198 -9.15 6.75 18.27
C ASP A 198 -10.20 5.90 17.52
N THR A 199 -10.88 5.04 18.27
CA THR A 199 -11.89 4.13 17.72
C THR A 199 -13.15 4.84 17.22
N LYS A 200 -13.39 6.09 17.62
CA LYS A 200 -14.52 6.90 17.14
C LYS A 200 -14.22 7.53 15.78
N ASN A 201 -12.97 7.94 15.57
CA ASN A 201 -12.53 8.64 14.36
C ASN A 201 -11.28 8.02 13.75
N PRO A 202 -11.24 6.70 13.48
CA PRO A 202 -10.03 6.01 13.05
C PRO A 202 -9.46 6.57 11.74
N ARG A 203 -10.29 6.97 10.79
CA ARG A 203 -9.87 7.58 9.52
C ARG A 203 -9.03 8.83 9.75
N GLU A 204 -9.57 9.80 10.48
CA GLU A 204 -8.90 11.08 10.71
C GLU A 204 -7.71 10.91 11.65
N TRP A 205 -7.80 10.01 12.63
CA TRP A 205 -6.72 9.67 13.53
C TRP A 205 -5.47 9.21 12.78
N TYR A 206 -5.62 8.28 11.84
CA TYR A 206 -4.49 7.83 11.05
C TYR A 206 -3.94 8.89 10.11
N TRP A 207 -4.80 9.72 9.51
CA TRP A 207 -4.31 10.87 8.75
C TRP A 207 -3.53 11.84 9.64
N ALA A 208 -3.98 12.06 10.85
CA ALA A 208 -3.31 12.92 11.83
C ALA A 208 -1.93 12.34 12.22
N LEU A 209 -1.85 11.05 12.53
CA LEU A 209 -0.58 10.36 12.81
C LEU A 209 0.40 10.43 11.63
N MET A 210 -0.08 10.18 10.42
CA MET A 210 0.74 10.26 9.21
C MET A 210 1.29 11.66 8.95
N ASP A 211 0.48 12.69 9.20
CA ASP A 211 0.89 14.08 9.01
C ASP A 211 1.91 14.51 10.06
N TYR A 212 1.65 14.16 11.31
CA TYR A 212 2.57 14.44 12.40
C TYR A 212 3.91 13.69 12.24
N GLY A 213 3.88 12.43 11.83
CA GLY A 213 5.09 11.67 11.53
C GLY A 213 5.89 12.21 10.34
N ALA A 214 5.21 12.73 9.32
CA ALA A 214 5.87 13.42 8.21
C ALA A 214 6.55 14.71 8.70
N PHE A 215 5.86 15.51 9.50
CA PHE A 215 6.41 16.70 10.14
C PHE A 215 7.65 16.40 10.99
N LEU A 216 7.62 15.36 11.82
CA LEU A 216 8.79 14.96 12.61
C LEU A 216 10.00 14.65 11.73
N LYS A 217 9.80 13.95 10.60
CA LYS A 217 10.88 13.68 9.64
C LYS A 217 11.42 14.94 8.98
N GLU A 218 10.55 15.86 8.59
CA GLU A 218 10.92 17.16 8.02
C GLU A 218 11.68 18.00 9.03
N SER A 219 11.34 17.94 10.32
CA SER A 219 12.03 18.57 11.44
C SER A 219 13.36 17.90 11.81
N GLY A 220 13.79 16.88 11.08
CA GLY A 220 15.09 16.25 11.28
C GLY A 220 15.10 14.98 12.16
N VAL A 221 13.94 14.50 12.64
CA VAL A 221 13.86 13.25 13.41
C VAL A 221 14.24 12.05 12.54
N ARG A 222 15.22 11.23 12.96
CA ARG A 222 15.77 10.10 12.23
C ARG A 222 15.79 8.85 13.09
N VAL A 223 14.63 8.28 13.38
CA VAL A 223 14.43 7.15 14.30
C VAL A 223 14.04 5.83 13.62
N ASN A 224 13.82 5.81 12.31
CA ASN A 224 13.32 4.61 11.63
C ASN A 224 14.29 3.42 11.63
N SER A 225 15.59 3.65 11.84
CA SER A 225 16.58 2.60 12.04
C SER A 225 16.35 1.77 13.32
N THR A 226 15.48 2.22 14.22
CA THR A 226 15.04 1.51 15.43
C THR A 226 14.19 0.27 15.09
N SER A 227 13.56 0.25 13.91
CA SER A 227 12.75 -0.89 13.45
C SER A 227 13.63 -2.08 13.07
N LYS A 228 13.25 -3.29 13.51
CA LYS A 228 13.85 -4.55 13.03
C LYS A 228 13.69 -4.75 11.52
N GLN A 229 12.60 -4.22 10.94
CA GLN A 229 12.27 -4.34 9.52
C GLN A 229 12.82 -3.19 8.68
N TYR A 230 13.69 -2.35 9.25
CA TYR A 230 14.26 -1.23 8.50
C TYR A 230 15.14 -1.70 7.36
N THR A 231 14.79 -1.33 6.14
CA THR A 231 15.58 -1.60 4.94
C THR A 231 15.81 -0.31 4.18
N LYS A 232 17.08 0.05 3.96
CA LYS A 232 17.43 1.21 3.17
C LYS A 232 17.24 0.92 1.69
N GLN A 233 16.43 1.72 1.01
CA GLN A 233 16.22 1.59 -0.42
C GLN A 233 17.52 1.93 -1.19
N SER A 234 17.89 1.08 -2.17
CA SER A 234 19.03 1.35 -3.06
C SER A 234 18.82 2.62 -3.90
N LYS A 235 19.91 3.23 -4.38
CA LYS A 235 19.84 4.36 -5.32
C LYS A 235 19.10 3.94 -6.60
N PHE A 236 18.36 4.88 -7.21
CA PHE A 236 17.57 4.60 -8.41
C PHE A 236 18.47 4.42 -9.64
N LYS A 237 19.41 5.34 -9.86
CA LYS A 237 20.32 5.32 -11.02
C LYS A 237 21.18 4.07 -11.02
N GLY A 238 21.19 3.32 -12.13
CA GLY A 238 21.88 2.05 -12.28
C GLY A 238 21.16 0.83 -11.68
N SER A 239 20.01 1.03 -11.02
CA SER A 239 19.27 -0.09 -10.40
C SER A 239 18.42 -0.86 -11.39
N ASP A 240 18.09 -2.12 -11.05
CA ASP A 240 17.13 -2.94 -11.82
C ASP A 240 15.79 -2.22 -12.02
N ARG A 241 15.37 -1.37 -11.08
CA ARG A 241 14.12 -0.57 -11.18
C ARG A 241 14.16 0.43 -12.34
N GLU A 242 15.30 1.04 -12.58
CA GLU A 242 15.49 1.97 -13.69
C GLU A 242 15.39 1.22 -15.03
N VAL A 243 16.13 0.11 -15.16
CA VAL A 243 16.11 -0.74 -16.37
C VAL A 243 14.69 -1.23 -16.65
N ARG A 244 14.03 -1.83 -15.67
CA ARG A 244 12.66 -2.35 -15.80
C ARG A 244 11.67 -1.26 -16.21
N GLY A 245 11.80 -0.07 -15.64
CA GLY A 245 10.97 1.08 -16.00
C GLY A 245 11.17 1.53 -17.44
N ALA A 246 12.41 1.56 -17.93
CA ALA A 246 12.74 1.91 -19.30
C ALA A 246 12.23 0.86 -20.30
N LEU A 247 12.45 -0.43 -20.01
CA LEU A 247 11.97 -1.53 -20.86
C LEU A 247 10.45 -1.52 -21.00
N LEU A 248 9.72 -1.41 -19.90
CA LEU A 248 8.25 -1.38 -19.93
C LEU A 248 7.73 -0.14 -20.67
N ARG A 249 8.39 1.02 -20.55
CA ARG A 249 8.02 2.21 -21.32
C ARG A 249 8.07 1.94 -22.81
N VAL A 250 9.18 1.38 -23.33
CA VAL A 250 9.31 1.07 -24.76
C VAL A 250 8.31 -0.01 -25.18
N LEU A 251 8.13 -1.06 -24.38
CA LEU A 251 7.24 -2.18 -24.71
C LEU A 251 5.75 -1.80 -24.65
N THR A 252 5.39 -0.77 -23.92
CA THR A 252 4.03 -0.22 -23.94
C THR A 252 3.74 0.62 -25.19
N GLU A 253 4.75 1.11 -25.89
CA GLU A 253 4.59 1.77 -27.18
C GLU A 253 4.39 0.76 -28.31
N GLY A 254 4.99 -0.43 -28.21
CA GLY A 254 4.82 -1.50 -29.19
C GLY A 254 5.78 -2.66 -29.00
N SER A 255 5.50 -3.77 -29.70
CA SER A 255 6.38 -4.93 -29.66
C SER A 255 7.72 -4.64 -30.32
N THR A 256 8.84 -5.10 -29.72
CA THR A 256 10.18 -4.84 -30.24
C THR A 256 11.18 -5.96 -29.92
N THR A 257 12.35 -5.91 -30.55
CA THR A 257 13.44 -6.88 -30.32
C THR A 257 14.41 -6.39 -29.24
N GLU A 258 15.20 -7.29 -28.67
CA GLU A 258 16.24 -6.97 -27.69
C GLU A 258 17.28 -5.97 -28.25
N LYS A 259 17.66 -6.11 -29.52
CA LYS A 259 18.56 -5.17 -30.20
C LYS A 259 17.97 -3.75 -30.27
N ASN A 260 16.67 -3.63 -30.54
CA ASN A 260 16.00 -2.32 -30.57
C ASN A 260 15.82 -1.75 -29.15
N LEU A 261 15.56 -2.57 -28.15
CA LEU A 261 15.55 -2.14 -26.74
C LEU A 261 16.91 -1.58 -26.34
N GLN A 262 17.99 -2.23 -26.76
CA GLN A 262 19.35 -1.73 -26.51
C GLN A 262 19.62 -0.38 -27.17
N LYS A 263 19.13 -0.16 -28.40
CA LYS A 263 19.25 1.12 -29.10
C LYS A 263 18.42 2.24 -28.46
N GLN A 264 17.26 1.91 -27.91
CA GLN A 264 16.34 2.90 -27.31
C GLN A 264 16.60 3.14 -25.82
N THR A 265 17.40 2.29 -25.19
CA THR A 265 17.79 2.41 -23.79
C THR A 265 19.33 2.39 -23.71
N THR A 266 19.92 2.99 -22.73
CA THR A 266 21.38 3.06 -22.59
C THR A 266 21.99 1.86 -21.86
N PHE A 267 21.25 0.74 -21.76
CA PHE A 267 21.65 -0.44 -20.98
C PHE A 267 22.33 -1.51 -21.84
N SER A 268 23.20 -2.32 -21.23
CA SER A 268 23.83 -3.44 -21.90
C SER A 268 22.78 -4.53 -22.26
N LEU A 269 23.06 -5.27 -23.33
CA LEU A 269 22.17 -6.33 -23.80
C LEU A 269 21.96 -7.40 -22.72
N GLU A 270 23.01 -7.76 -22.00
CA GLU A 270 22.97 -8.72 -20.88
C GLU A 270 21.97 -8.26 -19.81
N LYS A 271 22.05 -7.00 -19.38
CA LYS A 271 21.15 -6.44 -18.36
C LYS A 271 19.71 -6.35 -18.85
N ILE A 272 19.51 -6.06 -20.14
CA ILE A 272 18.19 -6.08 -20.78
C ILE A 272 17.60 -7.50 -20.73
N GLN A 273 18.36 -8.51 -21.13
CA GLN A 273 17.92 -9.92 -21.16
C GLN A 273 17.61 -10.44 -19.75
N GLU A 274 18.44 -10.12 -18.77
CA GLU A 274 18.20 -10.45 -17.37
C GLU A 274 16.85 -9.88 -16.89
N GLN A 275 16.61 -8.60 -17.14
CA GLN A 275 15.40 -7.95 -16.67
C GLN A 275 14.16 -8.35 -17.48
N LEU A 276 14.27 -8.62 -18.76
CA LEU A 276 13.17 -9.18 -19.59
C LEU A 276 12.74 -10.56 -19.08
N THR A 277 13.70 -11.42 -18.74
CA THR A 277 13.42 -12.73 -18.15
C THR A 277 12.68 -12.61 -16.81
N LYS A 278 13.09 -11.68 -15.96
CA LYS A 278 12.39 -11.39 -14.69
C LYS A 278 10.98 -10.86 -14.93
N LEU A 279 10.82 -9.91 -15.85
CA LEU A 279 9.51 -9.32 -16.23
C LEU A 279 8.57 -10.36 -16.83
N GLN A 280 9.09 -11.31 -17.62
CA GLN A 280 8.31 -12.40 -18.19
C GLN A 280 7.82 -13.38 -17.11
N ARG A 281 8.68 -13.77 -16.17
CA ARG A 281 8.28 -14.62 -15.03
C ARG A 281 7.21 -13.97 -14.15
N GLU A 282 7.22 -12.66 -14.07
CA GLU A 282 6.21 -11.87 -13.35
C GLU A 282 4.92 -11.66 -14.17
N GLY A 283 4.90 -12.04 -15.45
CA GLY A 283 3.75 -11.87 -16.34
C GLY A 283 3.52 -10.41 -16.78
N LEU A 284 4.55 -9.57 -16.71
CA LEU A 284 4.51 -8.17 -17.16
C LEU A 284 4.84 -8.00 -18.64
N VAL A 285 5.56 -8.95 -19.22
CA VAL A 285 5.88 -9.01 -20.65
C VAL A 285 5.80 -10.42 -21.16
N GLN A 286 5.63 -10.55 -22.46
CA GLN A 286 5.61 -11.83 -23.19
C GLN A 286 6.58 -11.78 -24.36
N LYS A 287 7.04 -12.96 -24.79
CA LYS A 287 7.89 -13.12 -26.00
C LYS A 287 7.16 -13.99 -27.02
N LYS A 288 7.02 -13.47 -28.24
CA LYS A 288 6.54 -14.26 -29.39
C LYS A 288 7.53 -14.14 -30.53
N ARG A 289 8.04 -15.29 -30.98
CA ARG A 289 9.21 -15.33 -31.90
C ARG A 289 10.38 -14.54 -31.30
N ASN A 290 10.88 -13.51 -31.99
CA ASN A 290 12.00 -12.67 -31.53
C ASN A 290 11.56 -11.28 -31.02
N ARG A 291 10.29 -11.11 -30.66
CA ARG A 291 9.74 -9.82 -30.20
C ARG A 291 9.14 -9.94 -28.81
N TRP A 292 9.39 -8.91 -28.03
CA TRP A 292 8.83 -8.72 -26.70
C TRP A 292 7.67 -7.72 -26.75
N TYR A 293 6.66 -7.92 -25.92
CA TYR A 293 5.47 -7.05 -25.80
C TYR A 293 4.86 -7.17 -24.40
N VAL A 294 4.02 -6.21 -24.04
CA VAL A 294 3.19 -6.24 -22.82
C VAL A 294 1.88 -6.94 -23.13
#